data_51c235a7a2a7cefe021afc18ff9e28e7
#
_entry.id   51c235a7a2a7cefe021afc18ff9e28e7
#
_cell.length_a   1.000
_cell.length_b   1.000
_cell.length_c   1.000
_cell.angle_alpha   90.00
_cell.angle_beta   90.00
_cell.angle_gamma   90.00
#
_symmetry.space_group_name_H-M   'P 1'
#
loop_
_entity.id
_entity.type
_entity.pdbx_description
1 polymer ?
#
loop_
_entity_poly.entity_id
_entity_poly.type
_entity_poly.pdbx_seq_one_letter_code
_entity_poly.pdbx_strand_id
1 'polypeptide(L)'
;MQKTLPIHFAPLQGYTDVIYRNAHAACFGGIDAYYTPFVRLEKGTFRHRDVRGIEPGNNQVPHLIPQLIAPTAEKAEKILSLFIEKGYKEADINMGCPFPILAKRHNGSGILPYPEEVQALLSLITKYPQISFSIKMRLGWENPEECLKLAPIINELPLRQ
;
A
#
# COMPACT_ATOMS: atom_id res chain seq x y z
N MET A 1 11.12 -14.22 26.85
CA MET A 1 10.60 -14.63 25.52
C MET A 1 11.32 -13.79 24.47
N GLN A 2 12.07 -14.38 23.56
CA GLN A 2 12.62 -13.67 22.42
C GLN A 2 11.44 -13.16 21.55
N LYS A 3 11.37 -11.87 21.32
CA LYS A 3 10.37 -11.26 20.45
C LYS A 3 10.74 -11.64 19.01
N THR A 4 10.04 -12.60 18.44
CA THR A 4 10.23 -12.94 17.02
C THR A 4 9.84 -11.75 16.16
N LEU A 5 10.66 -11.40 15.16
CA LEU A 5 10.33 -10.35 14.20
C LEU A 5 9.14 -10.81 13.34
N PRO A 6 8.15 -9.93 13.10
CA PRO A 6 7.04 -10.27 12.23
C PRO A 6 7.51 -10.44 10.77
N ILE A 7 6.98 -11.46 10.11
CA ILE A 7 7.26 -11.73 8.69
C ILE A 7 6.06 -11.31 7.85
N HIS A 8 6.27 -10.41 6.91
CA HIS A 8 5.23 -9.89 6.04
C HIS A 8 5.41 -10.37 4.62
N PHE A 9 4.32 -10.85 4.01
CA PHE A 9 4.29 -11.26 2.62
C PHE A 9 4.06 -10.05 1.73
N ALA A 10 5.14 -9.57 1.10
CA ALA A 10 5.14 -8.35 0.29
C ALA A 10 4.30 -8.51 -1.00
N PRO A 11 3.58 -7.47 -1.43
CA PRO A 11 2.80 -7.50 -2.66
C PRO A 11 3.68 -7.39 -3.89
N LEU A 12 3.38 -8.20 -4.92
CA LEU A 12 3.99 -8.10 -6.23
C LEU A 12 2.89 -8.06 -7.30
N GLN A 13 2.73 -6.90 -7.94
CA GLN A 13 1.69 -6.66 -8.94
C GLN A 13 1.80 -7.63 -10.11
N GLY A 14 0.69 -8.34 -10.39
CA GLY A 14 0.63 -9.36 -11.45
C GLY A 14 1.01 -10.78 -11.01
N TYR A 15 1.53 -10.96 -9.80
CA TYR A 15 1.98 -12.25 -9.29
C TYR A 15 1.25 -12.69 -8.02
N THR A 16 1.26 -11.87 -6.97
CA THR A 16 0.69 -12.23 -5.67
C THR A 16 -0.79 -11.90 -5.58
N ASP A 17 -1.58 -12.38 -6.53
CA ASP A 17 -3.03 -12.24 -6.53
C ASP A 17 -3.68 -13.07 -5.42
N VAL A 18 -5.00 -13.05 -5.35
CA VAL A 18 -5.76 -13.79 -4.32
C VAL A 18 -5.52 -15.29 -4.38
N ILE A 19 -5.38 -15.86 -5.59
CA ILE A 19 -5.15 -17.30 -5.78
C ILE A 19 -3.78 -17.68 -5.22
N TYR A 20 -2.75 -16.91 -5.59
CA TYR A 20 -1.39 -17.14 -5.11
C TYR A 20 -1.29 -17.00 -3.59
N ARG A 21 -1.87 -15.95 -3.00
CA ARG A 21 -1.83 -15.73 -1.56
C ARG A 21 -2.51 -16.87 -0.79
N ASN A 22 -3.67 -17.32 -1.25
CA ASN A 22 -4.37 -18.43 -0.62
C ASN A 22 -3.58 -19.75 -0.72
N ALA A 23 -3.02 -20.05 -1.89
CA ALA A 23 -2.17 -21.22 -2.07
C ALA A 23 -0.92 -21.16 -1.19
N HIS A 24 -0.26 -20.00 -1.13
CA HIS A 24 0.90 -19.79 -0.26
C HIS A 24 0.55 -20.00 1.21
N ALA A 25 -0.54 -19.41 1.70
CA ALA A 25 -0.98 -19.54 3.08
C ALA A 25 -1.35 -20.99 3.43
N ALA A 26 -1.93 -21.73 2.49
CA ALA A 26 -2.27 -23.14 2.69
C ALA A 26 -1.04 -24.07 2.72
N CYS A 27 0.01 -23.74 1.95
CA CYS A 27 1.21 -24.57 1.83
C CYS A 27 2.32 -24.20 2.82
N PHE A 28 2.43 -22.94 3.20
CA PHE A 28 3.51 -22.39 4.02
C PHE A 28 2.92 -21.59 5.19
N GLY A 29 3.44 -21.83 6.39
CA GLY A 29 3.08 -21.08 7.58
C GLY A 29 4.07 -19.95 7.87
N GLY A 30 3.87 -19.27 9.03
CA GLY A 30 4.86 -18.31 9.57
C GLY A 30 4.81 -16.91 8.98
N ILE A 31 3.75 -16.57 8.24
CA ILE A 31 3.50 -15.20 7.74
C ILE A 31 2.48 -14.50 8.65
N ASP A 32 2.87 -13.37 9.21
CA ASP A 32 2.03 -12.58 10.12
C ASP A 32 1.02 -11.69 9.37
N ALA A 33 1.40 -11.15 8.20
CA ALA A 33 0.51 -10.35 7.38
C ALA A 33 0.78 -10.51 5.89
N TYR A 34 -0.30 -10.55 5.10
CA TYR A 34 -0.27 -10.56 3.64
C TYR A 34 -0.73 -9.22 3.11
N TYR A 35 0.03 -8.65 2.16
CA TYR A 35 -0.35 -7.42 1.47
C TYR A 35 -0.93 -7.72 0.09
N THR A 36 -1.96 -6.97 -0.30
CA THR A 36 -2.51 -7.12 -1.66
C THR A 36 -1.64 -6.39 -2.68
N PRO A 37 -1.56 -6.85 -3.94
CA PRO A 37 -1.22 -5.96 -5.03
C PRO A 37 -2.04 -4.67 -4.97
N PHE A 38 -1.43 -3.54 -5.34
CA PHE A 38 -2.08 -2.26 -5.13
C PHE A 38 -3.37 -2.10 -5.93
N VAL A 39 -4.36 -1.51 -5.28
CA VAL A 39 -5.59 -1.00 -5.90
C VAL A 39 -5.32 0.38 -6.46
N ARG A 40 -5.80 0.65 -7.68
CA ARG A 40 -5.71 1.95 -8.32
C ARG A 40 -7.00 2.34 -9.04
N LEU A 41 -7.16 3.64 -9.23
CA LEU A 41 -8.16 4.16 -10.16
C LEU A 41 -7.59 4.20 -11.58
N GLU A 42 -8.36 3.72 -12.54
CA GLU A 42 -8.08 3.79 -13.97
C GLU A 42 -9.25 4.48 -14.66
N LYS A 43 -9.01 5.67 -15.22
CA LYS A 43 -10.07 6.54 -15.79
C LYS A 43 -11.25 6.78 -14.82
N GLY A 44 -10.97 6.90 -13.52
CA GLY A 44 -11.96 7.17 -12.48
C GLY A 44 -12.69 5.93 -11.94
N THR A 45 -12.40 4.73 -12.45
CA THR A 45 -13.03 3.47 -12.03
C THR A 45 -12.02 2.49 -11.43
N PHE A 46 -12.49 1.55 -10.62
CA PHE A 46 -11.68 0.46 -10.11
C PHE A 46 -11.56 -0.67 -11.12
N ARG A 47 -10.38 -1.28 -11.22
CA ARG A 47 -10.23 -2.50 -12.03
C ARG A 47 -10.88 -3.68 -11.31
N HIS A 48 -11.66 -4.48 -12.02
CA HIS A 48 -12.32 -5.66 -11.46
C HIS A 48 -11.38 -6.60 -10.71
N ARG A 49 -10.17 -6.84 -11.25
CA ARG A 49 -9.18 -7.70 -10.61
C ARG A 49 -8.69 -7.16 -9.27
N ASP A 50 -8.59 -5.82 -9.11
CA ASP A 50 -8.13 -5.20 -7.87
C ASP A 50 -9.22 -5.34 -6.79
N VAL A 51 -10.47 -5.06 -7.16
CA VAL A 51 -11.63 -5.23 -6.25
C VAL A 51 -11.76 -6.69 -5.81
N ARG A 52 -11.66 -7.65 -6.75
CA ARG A 52 -11.67 -9.07 -6.44
C ARG A 52 -10.53 -9.46 -5.48
N GLY A 53 -9.35 -8.85 -5.66
CA GLY A 53 -8.16 -9.13 -4.85
C GLY A 53 -8.27 -8.71 -3.39
N ILE A 54 -9.09 -7.69 -3.11
CA ILE A 54 -9.36 -7.18 -1.76
C ILE A 54 -10.69 -7.65 -1.17
N GLU A 55 -11.47 -8.46 -1.89
CA GLU A 55 -12.73 -9.00 -1.37
C GLU A 55 -12.45 -9.94 -0.21
N PRO A 56 -12.93 -9.64 1.04
CA PRO A 56 -12.61 -10.47 2.20
C PRO A 56 -13.00 -11.94 2.01
N GLY A 57 -14.16 -12.20 1.43
CA GLY A 57 -14.65 -13.56 1.19
C GLY A 57 -13.81 -14.39 0.20
N ASN A 58 -12.96 -13.75 -0.60
CA ASN A 58 -12.05 -14.43 -1.52
C ASN A 58 -10.71 -14.80 -0.88
N ASN A 59 -10.36 -14.18 0.27
CA ASN A 59 -9.04 -14.31 0.88
C ASN A 59 -9.08 -15.23 2.10
N GLN A 60 -8.24 -16.27 2.07
CA GLN A 60 -8.11 -17.29 3.12
C GLN A 60 -6.77 -17.15 3.87
N VAL A 61 -6.25 -15.94 3.93
CA VAL A 61 -5.01 -15.63 4.65
C VAL A 61 -5.32 -15.14 6.07
N PRO A 62 -4.43 -15.39 7.06
CA PRO A 62 -4.68 -15.01 8.45
C PRO A 62 -4.94 -13.53 8.67
N HIS A 63 -4.19 -12.68 7.99
CA HIS A 63 -4.27 -11.23 8.09
C HIS A 63 -3.98 -10.60 6.73
N LEU A 64 -4.92 -9.83 6.20
CA LEU A 64 -4.81 -9.17 4.90
C LEU A 64 -4.83 -7.66 5.04
N ILE A 65 -3.82 -7.01 4.48
CA ILE A 65 -3.71 -5.55 4.43
C ILE A 65 -3.81 -5.11 2.97
N PRO A 66 -4.85 -4.35 2.58
CA PRO A 66 -4.98 -3.84 1.24
C PRO A 66 -3.98 -2.69 1.00
N GLN A 67 -3.35 -2.71 -0.18
CA GLN A 67 -2.42 -1.66 -0.60
C GLN A 67 -3.09 -0.76 -1.64
N LEU A 68 -2.89 0.55 -1.51
CA LEU A 68 -3.31 1.54 -2.50
C LEU A 68 -2.10 2.16 -3.21
N ILE A 69 -2.32 2.65 -4.44
CA ILE A 69 -1.40 3.53 -5.16
C ILE A 69 -2.17 4.70 -5.76
N ALA A 70 -1.76 5.92 -5.46
CA ALA A 70 -2.39 7.13 -5.95
C ALA A 70 -1.38 8.28 -6.02
N PRO A 71 -1.52 9.22 -6.97
CA PRO A 71 -0.64 10.39 -7.07
C PRO A 71 -1.15 11.57 -6.23
N THR A 72 -2.38 11.53 -5.73
CA THR A 72 -2.99 12.62 -4.95
C THR A 72 -3.84 12.07 -3.81
N ALA A 73 -4.00 12.87 -2.74
CA ALA A 73 -4.86 12.52 -1.62
C ALA A 73 -6.31 12.25 -2.05
N GLU A 74 -6.88 13.06 -2.96
CA GLU A 74 -8.25 12.85 -3.46
C GLU A 74 -8.46 11.45 -4.07
N LYS A 75 -7.50 11.00 -4.90
CA LYS A 75 -7.59 9.66 -5.49
C LYS A 75 -7.36 8.57 -4.45
N ALA A 76 -6.46 8.81 -3.50
CA ALA A 76 -6.22 7.90 -2.40
C ALA A 76 -7.46 7.74 -1.52
N GLU A 77 -8.17 8.83 -1.22
CA GLU A 77 -9.43 8.81 -0.46
C GLU A 77 -10.51 7.95 -1.11
N LYS A 78 -10.66 8.04 -2.44
CA LYS A 78 -11.61 7.19 -3.17
C LYS A 78 -11.28 5.70 -3.02
N ILE A 79 -9.98 5.35 -3.04
CA ILE A 79 -9.53 3.96 -2.84
C ILE A 79 -9.73 3.54 -1.38
N LEU A 80 -9.40 4.43 -0.44
CA LEU A 80 -9.55 4.18 0.99
C LEU A 80 -11.02 3.98 1.37
N SER A 81 -11.94 4.75 0.77
CA SER A 81 -13.39 4.57 0.96
C SER A 81 -13.84 3.15 0.59
N LEU A 82 -13.32 2.59 -0.49
CA LEU A 82 -13.58 1.20 -0.87
C LEU A 82 -13.03 0.21 0.19
N PHE A 83 -11.84 0.49 0.76
CA PHE A 83 -11.29 -0.36 1.80
C PHE A 83 -12.15 -0.33 3.08
N ILE A 84 -12.58 0.86 3.48
CA ILE A 84 -13.46 1.06 4.63
C ILE A 84 -14.82 0.36 4.43
N GLU A 85 -15.41 0.49 3.25
CA GLU A 85 -16.67 -0.20 2.87
C GLU A 85 -16.55 -1.72 3.01
N LYS A 86 -15.38 -2.27 2.66
CA LYS A 86 -15.09 -3.70 2.82
C LYS A 86 -14.67 -4.10 4.24
N GLY A 87 -14.68 -3.18 5.19
CA GLY A 87 -14.43 -3.45 6.61
C GLY A 87 -12.95 -3.44 7.01
N TYR A 88 -12.03 -3.04 6.15
CA TYR A 88 -10.63 -2.93 6.50
C TYR A 88 -10.38 -1.81 7.52
N LYS A 89 -9.47 -2.09 8.46
CA LYS A 89 -9.00 -1.14 9.48
C LYS A 89 -7.53 -0.78 9.29
N GLU A 90 -6.91 -1.34 8.28
CA GLU A 90 -5.51 -1.12 7.93
C GLU A 90 -5.41 -0.84 6.42
N ALA A 91 -4.44 -0.02 6.04
CA ALA A 91 -4.14 0.27 4.64
C ALA A 91 -2.64 0.53 4.46
N ASP A 92 -2.10 0.06 3.34
CA ASP A 92 -0.71 0.32 2.96
C ASP A 92 -0.64 1.25 1.75
N ILE A 93 0.26 2.24 1.81
CA ILE A 93 0.46 3.20 0.74
C ILE A 93 1.70 2.82 -0.07
N ASN A 94 1.50 2.55 -1.36
CA ASN A 94 2.59 2.22 -2.26
C ASN A 94 3.30 3.48 -2.77
N MET A 95 4.54 3.67 -2.35
CA MET A 95 5.48 4.68 -2.85
C MET A 95 6.76 4.02 -3.38
N GLY A 96 6.65 2.78 -3.88
CA GLY A 96 7.82 2.00 -4.31
C GLY A 96 7.71 1.35 -5.69
N CYS A 97 6.55 1.36 -6.34
CA CYS A 97 6.37 0.74 -7.66
C CYS A 97 7.17 1.51 -8.73
N PRO A 98 8.13 0.85 -9.42
CA PRO A 98 8.99 1.53 -10.41
C PRO A 98 8.41 1.47 -11.83
N PHE A 99 7.18 1.02 -12.03
CA PHE A 99 6.62 0.83 -13.37
C PHE A 99 6.55 2.17 -14.11
N PRO A 100 7.26 2.35 -15.26
CA PRO A 100 7.48 3.66 -15.87
C PRO A 100 6.21 4.46 -16.18
N ILE A 101 5.13 3.79 -16.61
CA ILE A 101 3.85 4.46 -16.94
C ILE A 101 3.21 5.05 -15.67
N LEU A 102 3.40 4.40 -14.52
CA LEU A 102 2.91 4.90 -13.24
C LEU A 102 3.82 5.98 -12.68
N ALA A 103 5.13 5.72 -12.67
CA ALA A 103 6.13 6.63 -12.13
C ALA A 103 6.11 8.00 -12.84
N LYS A 104 5.99 8.04 -14.17
CA LYS A 104 5.82 9.28 -14.96
C LYS A 104 4.57 10.09 -14.58
N ARG A 105 3.64 9.53 -13.84
CA ARG A 105 2.42 10.17 -13.34
C ARG A 105 2.46 10.34 -11.83
N HIS A 106 3.64 10.41 -11.24
CA HIS A 106 3.90 10.55 -9.81
C HIS A 106 3.20 9.48 -8.96
N ASN A 107 3.08 8.25 -9.46
CA ASN A 107 2.59 7.11 -8.68
C ASN A 107 3.76 6.22 -8.25
N GLY A 108 3.61 5.56 -7.11
CA GLY A 108 4.63 4.66 -6.60
C GLY A 108 5.95 5.38 -6.34
N SER A 109 7.08 4.88 -6.86
CA SER A 109 8.37 5.54 -6.67
C SER A 109 8.50 6.89 -7.38
N GLY A 110 7.69 7.14 -8.40
CA GLY A 110 7.73 8.40 -9.14
C GLY A 110 7.27 9.64 -8.37
N ILE A 111 6.68 9.49 -7.18
CA ILE A 111 6.32 10.62 -6.31
C ILE A 111 7.49 11.05 -5.41
N LEU A 112 8.49 10.18 -5.19
CA LEU A 112 9.56 10.40 -4.21
C LEU A 112 10.40 11.66 -4.43
N PRO A 113 10.66 12.11 -5.69
CA PRO A 113 11.35 13.36 -5.95
C PRO A 113 10.59 14.64 -5.52
N TYR A 114 9.31 14.51 -5.14
CA TYR A 114 8.39 15.64 -4.89
C TYR A 114 7.88 15.64 -3.44
N PRO A 115 8.66 16.13 -2.44
CA PRO A 115 8.29 16.10 -1.02
C PRO A 115 6.93 16.75 -0.72
N GLU A 116 6.58 17.83 -1.41
CA GLU A 116 5.32 18.55 -1.23
C GLU A 116 4.12 17.69 -1.68
N GLU A 117 4.27 16.93 -2.77
CA GLU A 117 3.23 15.99 -3.23
C GLU A 117 3.11 14.80 -2.28
N VAL A 118 4.24 14.32 -1.75
CA VAL A 118 4.26 13.28 -0.72
C VAL A 118 3.53 13.76 0.53
N GLN A 119 3.83 14.96 1.02
CA GLN A 119 3.17 15.54 2.19
C GLN A 119 1.65 15.69 1.95
N ALA A 120 1.26 16.18 0.78
CA ALA A 120 -0.14 16.30 0.40
C ALA A 120 -0.85 14.93 0.35
N LEU A 121 -0.21 13.89 -0.23
CA LEU A 121 -0.76 12.54 -0.24
C LEU A 121 -0.89 11.96 1.17
N LEU A 122 0.14 12.13 1.99
CA LEU A 122 0.19 11.55 3.34
C LEU A 122 -0.70 12.30 4.35
N SER A 123 -1.25 13.48 4.02
CA SER A 123 -2.29 14.15 4.82
C SER A 123 -3.53 13.27 5.05
N LEU A 124 -3.73 12.27 4.18
CA LEU A 124 -4.73 11.22 4.33
C LEU A 124 -4.63 10.51 5.69
N ILE A 125 -3.43 10.27 6.19
CA ILE A 125 -3.18 9.50 7.42
C ILE A 125 -3.81 10.19 8.63
N THR A 126 -3.62 11.49 8.76
CA THR A 126 -4.21 12.28 9.86
C THR A 126 -5.71 12.49 9.71
N LYS A 127 -6.20 12.50 8.47
CA LYS A 127 -7.64 12.65 8.17
C LYS A 127 -8.47 11.41 8.54
N TYR A 128 -7.84 10.22 8.55
CA TYR A 128 -8.51 8.95 8.82
C TYR A 128 -7.89 8.21 10.03
N PRO A 129 -8.00 8.77 11.25
CA PRO A 129 -7.34 8.23 12.45
C PRO A 129 -7.84 6.84 12.85
N GLN A 130 -8.99 6.40 12.30
CA GLN A 130 -9.54 5.06 12.52
C GLN A 130 -8.87 3.98 11.68
N ILE A 131 -8.01 4.35 10.73
CA ILE A 131 -7.25 3.44 9.88
C ILE A 131 -5.78 3.43 10.30
N SER A 132 -5.22 2.25 10.51
CA SER A 132 -3.80 2.06 10.77
C SER A 132 -3.03 1.99 9.45
N PHE A 133 -2.17 2.97 9.20
CA PHE A 133 -1.44 3.07 7.94
C PHE A 133 -0.02 2.52 8.03
N SER A 134 0.42 1.93 6.92
CA SER A 134 1.83 1.66 6.62
C SER A 134 2.21 2.24 5.27
N ILE A 135 3.51 2.41 5.05
CA ILE A 135 4.06 2.90 3.78
C ILE A 135 5.10 1.91 3.29
N LYS A 136 4.99 1.50 2.03
CA LYS A 136 6.03 0.74 1.34
C LYS A 136 6.68 1.62 0.28
N MET A 137 7.93 2.04 0.54
CA MET A 137 8.67 2.92 -0.35
C MET A 137 10.03 2.36 -0.76
N ARG A 138 10.65 3.00 -1.74
CA ARG A 138 12.08 2.87 -2.07
C ARG A 138 12.86 4.03 -1.45
N LEU A 139 14.18 3.96 -1.49
CA LEU A 139 15.04 5.06 -1.08
C LEU A 139 14.87 6.30 -1.99
N GLY A 140 14.57 6.07 -3.28
CA GLY A 140 14.30 7.12 -4.24
C GLY A 140 13.85 6.59 -5.59
N TRP A 141 13.47 7.50 -6.49
CA TRP A 141 13.21 7.23 -7.90
C TRP A 141 14.47 7.47 -8.74
N GLU A 142 15.05 8.66 -8.66
CA GLU A 142 16.25 9.06 -9.39
C GLU A 142 17.52 8.95 -8.53
N ASN A 143 17.39 9.33 -7.24
CA ASN A 143 18.50 9.35 -6.29
C ASN A 143 18.07 8.72 -4.95
N PRO A 144 18.84 7.74 -4.42
CA PRO A 144 18.53 7.13 -3.12
C PRO A 144 18.50 8.14 -1.95
N GLU A 145 19.12 9.32 -2.09
CA GLU A 145 19.07 10.36 -1.06
C GLU A 145 17.71 11.06 -0.95
N GLU A 146 16.78 10.81 -1.88
CA GLU A 146 15.42 11.37 -1.82
C GLU A 146 14.71 10.98 -0.52
N CYS A 147 14.96 9.76 0.00
CA CYS A 147 14.39 9.32 1.28
C CYS A 147 14.76 10.23 2.45
N LEU A 148 15.94 10.86 2.43
CA LEU A 148 16.39 11.77 3.50
C LEU A 148 15.52 13.04 3.56
N LYS A 149 14.97 13.48 2.44
CA LYS A 149 14.03 14.61 2.37
C LYS A 149 12.64 14.23 2.86
N LEU A 150 12.28 12.96 2.72
CA LEU A 150 10.96 12.42 3.09
C LEU A 150 10.89 11.95 4.54
N ALA A 151 12.02 11.53 5.11
CA ALA A 151 12.08 11.01 6.46
C ALA A 151 11.49 11.96 7.52
N PRO A 152 11.76 13.27 7.51
CA PRO A 152 11.13 14.20 8.46
C PRO A 152 9.61 14.20 8.36
N ILE A 153 9.06 14.21 7.13
CA ILE A 153 7.61 14.21 6.88
C ILE A 153 6.98 12.91 7.39
N ILE A 154 7.63 11.78 7.11
CA ILE A 154 7.11 10.45 7.45
C ILE A 154 7.17 10.20 8.97
N ASN A 155 8.23 10.66 9.63
CA ASN A 155 8.44 10.44 11.07
C ASN A 155 7.44 11.20 11.96
N GLU A 156 6.77 12.23 11.44
CA GLU A 156 5.72 12.97 12.15
C GLU A 156 4.35 12.27 12.11
N LEU A 157 4.21 11.24 11.29
CA LEU A 157 2.93 10.57 11.07
C LEU A 157 2.74 9.37 11.99
N PRO A 158 1.50 9.09 12.43
CA PRO A 158 1.16 7.93 13.25
C PRO A 158 1.11 6.66 12.40
N LEU A 159 2.23 6.24 11.87
CA LEU A 159 2.37 5.05 11.05
C LEU A 159 2.57 3.79 11.89
N ARG A 160 2.04 2.67 11.40
CA ARG A 160 2.34 1.35 11.95
C ARG A 160 3.75 0.91 11.58
N GLN A 161 4.15 1.14 10.32
CA GLN A 161 5.49 0.88 9.77
C GLN A 161 5.67 1.60 8.41
#